data_d0fbe6ef04d86a29c40c0d2fe8bc35d4
#
_entry.id   d0fbe6ef04d86a29c40c0d2fe8bc35d4
#
_cell.length_a   1.000
_cell.length_b   1.000
_cell.length_c   1.000
_cell.angle_alpha   90.00
_cell.angle_beta   90.00
_cell.angle_gamma   90.00
#
_symmetry.space_group_name_H-M   'P 1'
#
loop_
_entity.id
_entity.type
_entity.pdbx_description
1 polymer ?
#
loop_
_entity_poly.entity_id
_entity_poly.type
_entity_poly.pdbx_seq_one_letter_code
_entity_poly.pdbx_strand_id
1 'polypeptide(L)'
;RSQENLQAAIRKIVNSLLKIRFTSLWGDNTTSVASDSKHFKASDQNLMSSWHPRYHSKGVMIYWHVDTSSVCIYSQMKSCHSSEVAAMLEGILKHATNANIDKNYVDTHGASEIGFAFSYLFSFALMPRFKNIHKQRLYYTDKEEQKGLNHIEDILVRPIDWELIKRHYEYIIQHAISLKLGIADTEGLLRKFTKGNVQHEAYQAIRELGRAVKTIFLCNYFNSLELRQEIHSALNVVERWNGVNDIIFYGKTGVFRSNNPLEFKLSTLCLHLLQLSMVYINTLMLQQILVESSWLERMSNEDKRAISPLISEHINPYGSFSLDLNKRLAINVDQALFAREAA
;
A
#
# COMPACT_ATOMS: atom_id res chain seq x y z
N ARG A 1 -26.55 -3.88 6.54
CA ARG A 1 -25.21 -4.18 7.12
C ARG A 1 -24.46 -2.85 7.24
N SER A 2 -23.87 -2.56 8.40
CA SER A 2 -23.17 -1.30 8.60
C SER A 2 -21.75 -1.37 8.03
N GLN A 3 -21.21 -0.24 7.62
CA GLN A 3 -19.80 -0.09 7.21
C GLN A 3 -18.84 -0.63 8.29
N GLU A 4 -19.13 -0.33 9.55
CA GLU A 4 -18.34 -0.75 10.71
C GLU A 4 -18.25 -2.28 10.85
N ASN A 5 -19.37 -2.99 10.61
CA ASN A 5 -19.39 -4.46 10.68
C ASN A 5 -18.51 -5.10 9.60
N LEU A 6 -18.50 -4.54 8.37
CA LEU A 6 -17.62 -5.01 7.30
C LEU A 6 -16.15 -4.74 7.62
N GLN A 7 -15.84 -3.55 8.12
CA GLN A 7 -14.48 -3.22 8.55
C GLN A 7 -14.01 -4.10 9.70
N ALA A 8 -14.89 -4.40 10.67
CA ALA A 8 -14.57 -5.32 11.75
C ALA A 8 -14.33 -6.77 11.26
N ALA A 9 -15.13 -7.23 10.28
CA ALA A 9 -14.92 -8.55 9.66
C ALA A 9 -13.57 -8.60 8.90
N ILE A 10 -13.25 -7.59 8.11
CA ILE A 10 -11.98 -7.48 7.41
C ILE A 10 -10.82 -7.55 8.40
N ARG A 11 -10.83 -6.74 9.47
CA ARG A 11 -9.77 -6.75 10.49
C ARG A 11 -9.59 -8.13 11.14
N LYS A 12 -10.70 -8.82 11.44
CA LYS A 12 -10.64 -10.17 12.00
C LYS A 12 -9.98 -11.17 11.06
N ILE A 13 -10.31 -11.13 9.77
CA ILE A 13 -9.71 -12.02 8.77
C ILE A 13 -8.22 -11.69 8.58
N VAL A 14 -7.88 -10.42 8.47
CA VAL A 14 -6.46 -9.99 8.36
C VAL A 14 -5.65 -10.49 9.55
N ASN A 15 -6.12 -10.22 10.77
CA ASN A 15 -5.41 -10.64 11.98
C ASN A 15 -5.31 -12.17 12.09
N SER A 16 -6.33 -12.90 11.62
CA SER A 16 -6.29 -14.35 11.54
C SER A 16 -5.25 -14.83 10.53
N LEU A 17 -5.21 -14.23 9.31
CA LEU A 17 -4.20 -14.55 8.30
C LEU A 17 -2.78 -14.31 8.80
N LEU A 18 -2.53 -13.15 9.41
CA LEU A 18 -1.22 -12.82 9.99
C LEU A 18 -0.80 -13.83 11.07
N LYS A 19 -1.76 -14.42 11.77
CA LYS A 19 -1.50 -15.41 12.83
C LYS A 19 -1.26 -16.81 12.29
N ILE A 20 -1.97 -17.24 11.23
CA ILE A 20 -1.96 -18.65 10.77
C ILE A 20 -0.94 -18.93 9.67
N ARG A 21 -0.48 -17.91 8.96
CA ARG A 21 0.44 -18.07 7.82
C ARG A 21 1.80 -18.63 8.25
N PHE A 22 2.42 -19.43 7.38
CA PHE A 22 3.78 -19.94 7.60
C PHE A 22 4.79 -18.79 7.52
N THR A 23 5.50 -18.54 8.62
CA THR A 23 6.54 -17.51 8.68
C THR A 23 7.74 -17.84 7.79
N SER A 24 8.03 -19.12 7.60
CA SER A 24 9.08 -19.62 6.69
C SER A 24 8.83 -19.30 5.21
N LEU A 25 7.56 -19.10 4.80
CA LEU A 25 7.18 -18.72 3.42
C LEU A 25 6.96 -17.22 3.26
N TRP A 26 6.26 -16.61 4.22
CA TRP A 26 5.73 -15.25 4.08
C TRP A 26 6.26 -14.26 5.12
N GLY A 27 7.26 -14.69 5.92
CA GLY A 27 7.90 -13.84 6.94
C GLY A 27 7.06 -13.61 8.19
N ASP A 28 7.66 -12.96 9.16
CA ASP A 28 7.04 -12.59 10.44
C ASP A 28 6.03 -11.44 10.28
N ASN A 29 5.44 -11.02 11.41
CA ASN A 29 4.43 -9.96 11.49
C ASN A 29 4.97 -8.54 11.18
N THR A 30 6.25 -8.35 10.98
CA THR A 30 6.83 -7.11 10.46
C THR A 30 6.43 -6.98 9.01
N THR A 31 5.70 -5.94 8.72
CA THR A 31 4.98 -5.88 7.48
C THR A 31 5.54 -4.81 6.58
N SER A 32 6.02 -5.29 5.47
CA SER A 32 6.26 -4.46 4.31
C SER A 32 4.99 -4.44 3.48
N VAL A 33 4.48 -3.25 3.21
CA VAL A 33 3.21 -3.04 2.53
C VAL A 33 3.45 -2.38 1.18
N ALA A 34 2.82 -2.88 0.14
CA ALA A 34 2.76 -2.22 -1.16
C ALA A 34 1.42 -1.48 -1.30
N SER A 35 1.47 -0.25 -1.74
CA SER A 35 0.29 0.60 -1.85
C SER A 35 0.13 1.12 -3.26
N ASP A 36 -1.05 0.92 -3.84
CA ASP A 36 -1.39 1.38 -5.18
C ASP A 36 -2.88 1.66 -5.33
N SER A 37 -3.23 2.45 -6.33
CA SER A 37 -4.60 2.79 -6.66
C SER A 37 -5.08 2.06 -7.91
N LYS A 38 -6.30 1.55 -7.85
CA LYS A 38 -7.00 0.96 -8.98
C LYS A 38 -8.20 1.79 -9.37
N HIS A 39 -8.33 2.08 -10.68
CA HIS A 39 -9.50 2.74 -11.23
C HIS A 39 -10.63 1.75 -11.46
N PHE A 40 -11.81 2.08 -10.96
CA PHE A 40 -13.06 1.36 -11.21
C PHE A 40 -14.03 2.26 -11.96
N LYS A 41 -14.57 1.77 -13.05
CA LYS A 41 -15.52 2.52 -13.88
C LYS A 41 -16.83 2.78 -13.13
N ALA A 42 -17.43 3.92 -13.40
CA ALA A 42 -18.78 4.25 -12.98
C ALA A 42 -19.61 4.68 -14.20
N SER A 43 -20.94 4.62 -14.09
CA SER A 43 -21.79 5.11 -15.17
C SER A 43 -21.55 6.61 -15.42
N ASP A 44 -21.72 7.08 -16.66
CA ASP A 44 -21.48 8.48 -17.03
C ASP A 44 -22.36 9.48 -16.29
N GLN A 45 -23.53 9.03 -15.85
CA GLN A 45 -24.48 9.83 -15.06
C GLN A 45 -24.19 9.80 -13.56
N ASN A 46 -23.13 9.10 -13.12
CA ASN A 46 -22.81 8.94 -11.72
C ASN A 46 -22.17 10.21 -11.16
N LEU A 47 -22.83 10.84 -10.19
CA LEU A 47 -22.38 12.09 -9.56
C LEU A 47 -21.17 11.91 -8.63
N MET A 48 -20.90 10.70 -8.18
CA MET A 48 -19.79 10.38 -7.29
C MET A 48 -18.49 10.09 -8.07
N SER A 49 -18.56 9.97 -9.37
CA SER A 49 -17.44 9.66 -10.23
C SER A 49 -16.83 10.92 -10.84
N SER A 50 -15.56 10.86 -11.14
CA SER A 50 -14.83 11.89 -11.88
C SER A 50 -14.11 11.31 -13.08
N TRP A 51 -13.90 12.14 -14.10
CA TRP A 51 -13.14 11.76 -15.28
C TRP A 51 -11.67 11.53 -14.93
N HIS A 52 -11.11 10.42 -15.41
CA HIS A 52 -9.71 10.13 -15.25
C HIS A 52 -8.99 10.17 -16.60
N PRO A 53 -8.02 11.09 -16.81
CA PRO A 53 -7.37 11.28 -18.11
C PRO A 53 -6.65 10.03 -18.64
N ARG A 54 -5.98 9.27 -17.77
CA ARG A 54 -5.23 8.07 -18.16
C ARG A 54 -6.13 6.92 -18.61
N TYR A 55 -7.31 6.78 -18.02
CA TYR A 55 -8.25 5.68 -18.31
C TYR A 55 -9.35 6.07 -19.30
N HIS A 56 -9.41 7.34 -19.69
CA HIS A 56 -10.42 7.89 -20.62
C HIS A 56 -11.85 7.48 -20.23
N SER A 57 -12.16 7.45 -18.96
CA SER A 57 -13.46 7.07 -18.42
C SER A 57 -13.75 7.75 -17.08
N LYS A 58 -15.03 7.88 -16.76
CA LYS A 58 -15.47 8.26 -15.41
C LYS A 58 -15.35 7.08 -14.46
N GLY A 59 -15.00 7.36 -13.21
CA GLY A 59 -14.87 6.33 -12.19
C GLY A 59 -14.43 6.87 -10.85
N VAL A 60 -14.07 5.94 -9.99
CA VAL A 60 -13.48 6.16 -8.67
C VAL A 60 -12.18 5.41 -8.57
N MET A 61 -11.30 5.87 -7.70
CA MET A 61 -10.09 5.14 -7.36
C MET A 61 -10.31 4.39 -6.06
N ILE A 62 -9.90 3.15 -6.00
CA ILE A 62 -9.74 2.43 -4.74
C ILE A 62 -8.25 2.28 -4.49
N TYR A 63 -7.81 2.74 -3.33
CA TYR A 63 -6.43 2.65 -2.89
C TYR A 63 -6.28 1.46 -1.94
N TRP A 64 -5.35 0.57 -2.25
CA TRP A 64 -5.12 -0.67 -1.54
C TRP A 64 -3.78 -0.63 -0.82
N HIS A 65 -3.74 -1.21 0.37
CA HIS A 65 -2.53 -1.46 1.14
C HIS A 65 -2.37 -2.96 1.32
N VAL A 66 -1.51 -3.56 0.53
CA VAL A 66 -1.33 -5.01 0.46
C VAL A 66 0.03 -5.39 1.03
N ASP A 67 0.04 -6.24 2.03
CA ASP A 67 1.24 -6.84 2.58
C ASP A 67 1.96 -7.66 1.50
N THR A 68 3.28 -7.73 1.54
CA THR A 68 4.09 -8.48 0.57
C THR A 68 3.77 -9.97 0.50
N SER A 69 3.05 -10.51 1.50
CA SER A 69 2.48 -11.86 1.49
C SER A 69 1.03 -11.92 0.97
N SER A 70 0.57 -10.90 0.25
CA SER A 70 -0.73 -10.83 -0.42
C SER A 70 -1.95 -10.60 0.49
N VAL A 71 -1.74 -10.11 1.71
CA VAL A 71 -2.83 -9.76 2.63
C VAL A 71 -3.11 -8.27 2.55
N CYS A 72 -4.30 -7.89 2.08
CA CYS A 72 -4.70 -6.49 2.07
C CYS A 72 -5.15 -6.05 3.47
N ILE A 73 -4.42 -5.13 4.09
CA ILE A 73 -4.68 -4.65 5.45
C ILE A 73 -5.64 -3.48 5.51
N TYR A 74 -5.72 -2.70 4.43
CA TYR A 74 -6.60 -1.53 4.35
C TYR A 74 -6.98 -1.21 2.91
N SER A 75 -8.20 -0.70 2.75
CA SER A 75 -8.68 -0.17 1.49
C SER A 75 -9.49 1.09 1.71
N GLN A 76 -9.38 2.03 0.79
CA GLN A 76 -10.17 3.25 0.81
C GLN A 76 -10.55 3.68 -0.59
N MET A 77 -11.77 4.18 -0.72
CA MET A 77 -12.23 4.82 -1.94
C MET A 77 -11.79 6.29 -1.93
N LYS A 78 -11.29 6.76 -3.06
CA LYS A 78 -10.92 8.16 -3.26
C LYS A 78 -11.40 8.68 -4.62
N SER A 79 -11.51 9.98 -4.76
CA SER A 79 -11.75 10.59 -6.08
C SER A 79 -10.53 10.44 -6.99
N CYS A 80 -10.71 10.53 -8.29
CA CYS A 80 -9.61 10.49 -9.26
C CYS A 80 -8.59 11.65 -9.09
N HIS A 81 -8.95 12.68 -8.36
CA HIS A 81 -8.12 13.87 -8.12
C HIS A 81 -7.50 13.93 -6.71
N SER A 82 -7.85 13.00 -5.83
CA SER A 82 -7.31 12.94 -4.47
C SER A 82 -5.83 12.59 -4.46
N SER A 83 -5.10 13.14 -3.50
CA SER A 83 -3.67 12.88 -3.33
C SER A 83 -3.40 11.41 -3.00
N GLU A 84 -2.48 10.77 -3.73
CA GLU A 84 -2.01 9.42 -3.40
C GLU A 84 -1.21 9.39 -2.10
N VAL A 85 -0.47 10.46 -1.81
CA VAL A 85 0.26 10.60 -0.54
C VAL A 85 -0.71 10.65 0.64
N ALA A 86 -1.83 11.36 0.51
CA ALA A 86 -2.84 11.40 1.55
C ALA A 86 -3.46 10.02 1.79
N ALA A 87 -3.81 9.31 0.72
CA ALA A 87 -4.36 7.97 0.79
C ALA A 87 -3.37 6.96 1.40
N MET A 88 -2.10 7.07 1.02
CA MET A 88 -1.02 6.27 1.57
C MET A 88 -0.90 6.44 3.09
N LEU A 89 -0.78 7.68 3.56
CA LEU A 89 -0.64 7.98 4.98
C LEU A 89 -1.89 7.58 5.77
N GLU A 90 -3.07 7.83 5.23
CA GLU A 90 -4.32 7.43 5.87
C GLU A 90 -4.40 5.93 6.09
N GLY A 91 -4.04 5.13 5.10
CA GLY A 91 -4.07 3.68 5.23
C GLY A 91 -3.09 3.17 6.28
N ILE A 92 -1.87 3.70 6.32
CA ILE A 92 -0.86 3.31 7.31
C ILE A 92 -1.29 3.71 8.73
N LEU A 93 -1.94 4.85 8.90
CA LEU A 93 -2.37 5.33 10.21
C LEU A 93 -3.68 4.68 10.71
N LYS A 94 -4.58 4.27 9.78
CA LYS A 94 -5.95 3.84 10.13
C LYS A 94 -6.26 2.37 9.89
N HIS A 95 -5.29 1.52 9.48
CA HIS A 95 -5.60 0.10 9.16
C HIS A 95 -6.16 -0.69 10.35
N ALA A 96 -5.82 -0.32 11.58
CA ALA A 96 -6.35 -0.92 12.82
C ALA A 96 -6.24 -2.47 12.87
N THR A 97 -5.24 -3.05 12.21
CA THR A 97 -4.86 -4.46 12.25
C THR A 97 -3.63 -4.64 13.14
N ASN A 98 -3.25 -5.89 13.41
CA ASN A 98 -2.03 -6.20 14.19
C ASN A 98 -0.73 -6.08 13.37
N ALA A 99 -0.81 -5.62 12.12
CA ALA A 99 0.35 -5.39 11.31
C ALA A 99 1.21 -4.23 11.87
N ASN A 100 2.52 -4.42 11.93
CA ASN A 100 3.48 -3.35 12.21
C ASN A 100 4.15 -2.96 10.89
N ILE A 101 3.96 -1.72 10.43
CA ILE A 101 4.41 -1.30 9.10
C ILE A 101 5.74 -0.57 9.22
N ASP A 102 6.81 -1.21 8.73
CA ASP A 102 8.16 -0.65 8.71
C ASP A 102 8.52 -0.05 7.34
N LYS A 103 7.96 -0.63 6.25
CA LYS A 103 8.22 -0.19 4.88
C LYS A 103 6.93 -0.08 4.08
N ASN A 104 6.83 0.97 3.26
CA ASN A 104 5.75 1.11 2.31
C ASN A 104 6.27 1.33 0.88
N TYR A 105 6.00 0.37 0.00
CA TYR A 105 6.36 0.43 -1.40
C TYR A 105 5.27 1.13 -2.20
N VAL A 106 5.66 2.10 -3.00
CA VAL A 106 4.74 2.89 -3.84
C VAL A 106 5.30 3.06 -5.24
N ASP A 107 4.43 3.40 -6.18
CA ASP A 107 4.90 3.84 -7.48
C ASP A 107 5.41 5.30 -7.44
N THR A 108 5.79 5.82 -8.61
CA THR A 108 6.32 7.19 -8.73
C THR A 108 5.36 8.27 -8.23
N HIS A 109 4.05 8.02 -8.23
CA HIS A 109 3.05 9.01 -7.78
C HIS A 109 3.04 9.20 -6.28
N GLY A 110 3.39 8.16 -5.50
CA GLY A 110 3.57 8.25 -4.05
C GLY A 110 4.89 8.92 -3.61
N ALA A 111 5.86 9.12 -4.52
CA ALA A 111 7.22 9.56 -4.24
C ALA A 111 7.37 11.09 -4.12
N SER A 112 6.55 11.75 -3.32
CA SER A 112 6.67 13.21 -3.11
C SER A 112 7.61 13.55 -1.94
N GLU A 113 8.18 14.77 -1.95
CA GLU A 113 8.97 15.28 -0.83
C GLU A 113 8.14 15.30 0.47
N ILE A 114 6.86 15.64 0.37
CA ILE A 114 5.93 15.61 1.52
C ILE A 114 5.71 14.17 2.03
N GLY A 115 5.59 13.19 1.11
CA GLY A 115 5.48 11.78 1.47
C GLY A 115 6.70 11.29 2.25
N PHE A 116 7.90 11.63 1.81
CA PHE A 116 9.15 11.29 2.52
C PHE A 116 9.25 11.97 3.89
N ALA A 117 8.83 13.22 4.02
CA ALA A 117 8.82 13.89 5.31
C ALA A 117 7.89 13.22 6.32
N PHE A 118 6.65 12.96 5.93
CA PHE A 118 5.69 12.32 6.83
C PHE A 118 6.04 10.84 7.11
N SER A 119 6.60 10.11 6.15
CA SER A 119 7.04 8.74 6.41
C SER A 119 8.13 8.70 7.49
N TYR A 120 9.07 9.62 7.45
CA TYR A 120 10.08 9.78 8.48
C TYR A 120 9.46 10.12 9.85
N LEU A 121 8.52 11.08 9.89
CA LEU A 121 7.84 11.49 11.13
C LEU A 121 6.99 10.38 11.75
N PHE A 122 6.48 9.46 10.94
CA PHE A 122 5.70 8.30 11.39
C PHE A 122 6.55 7.02 11.56
N SER A 123 7.86 7.12 11.38
CA SER A 123 8.81 6.03 11.59
C SER A 123 8.62 4.81 10.68
N PHE A 124 8.22 5.03 9.43
CA PHE A 124 8.27 4.00 8.40
C PHE A 124 9.08 4.46 7.18
N ALA A 125 9.66 3.52 6.46
CA ALA A 125 10.44 3.82 5.25
C ALA A 125 9.55 3.87 4.02
N LEU A 126 9.55 5.00 3.31
CA LEU A 126 8.90 5.13 2.00
C LEU A 126 9.83 4.63 0.90
N MET A 127 9.38 3.63 0.13
CA MET A 127 10.17 2.87 -0.85
C MET A 127 9.56 3.00 -2.26
N PRO A 128 9.73 4.13 -2.94
CA PRO A 128 9.16 4.32 -4.27
C PRO A 128 9.98 3.67 -5.38
N ARG A 129 9.27 3.20 -6.42
CA ARG A 129 9.84 2.90 -7.73
C ARG A 129 9.85 4.15 -8.60
N PHE A 130 11.00 4.52 -9.14
CA PHE A 130 11.11 5.69 -10.03
C PHE A 130 11.11 5.29 -11.51
N LYS A 131 10.14 5.80 -12.28
CA LYS A 131 10.10 5.66 -13.76
C LYS A 131 11.17 6.50 -14.45
N ASN A 132 11.45 7.70 -13.92
CA ASN A 132 12.37 8.68 -14.49
C ASN A 132 13.52 8.95 -13.52
N ILE A 133 14.40 7.98 -13.34
CA ILE A 133 15.51 8.05 -12.40
C ILE A 133 16.47 9.22 -12.71
N HIS A 134 16.69 9.51 -13.98
CA HIS A 134 17.55 10.61 -14.45
C HIS A 134 17.07 12.01 -14.05
N LYS A 135 15.77 12.15 -13.70
CA LYS A 135 15.20 13.42 -13.22
C LYS A 135 15.34 13.61 -11.70
N GLN A 136 15.82 12.59 -10.99
CA GLN A 136 16.01 12.72 -9.56
C GLN A 136 17.19 13.63 -9.26
N ARG A 137 17.11 14.32 -8.13
CA ARG A 137 18.11 15.27 -7.65
C ARG A 137 18.45 14.96 -6.21
N LEU A 138 19.71 15.15 -5.85
CA LEU A 138 20.24 14.99 -4.52
C LEU A 138 20.50 16.36 -3.87
N TYR A 139 20.49 16.39 -2.57
CA TYR A 139 20.75 17.56 -1.76
C TYR A 139 21.86 17.22 -0.76
N TYR A 140 22.72 18.15 -0.46
CA TYR A 140 23.84 17.95 0.48
C TYR A 140 23.59 18.68 1.79
N THR A 141 24.34 18.36 2.84
CA THR A 141 24.16 18.92 4.19
C THR A 141 24.69 20.35 4.27
N ASP A 142 25.91 20.57 3.75
CA ASP A 142 26.53 21.88 3.71
C ASP A 142 27.44 22.04 2.47
N LYS A 143 27.92 23.27 2.23
CA LYS A 143 28.76 23.59 1.06
C LYS A 143 30.16 22.99 1.12
N GLU A 144 30.66 22.60 2.26
CA GLU A 144 32.00 22.04 2.42
C GLU A 144 32.03 20.59 1.93
N GLU A 145 30.96 19.83 2.22
CA GLU A 145 30.81 18.43 1.77
C GLU A 145 30.70 18.31 0.24
N GLN A 146 30.19 19.33 -0.47
CA GLN A 146 30.11 19.32 -1.93
C GLN A 146 31.47 19.13 -2.59
N LYS A 147 32.55 19.67 -2.02
CA LYS A 147 33.90 19.66 -2.62
C LYS A 147 34.46 18.24 -2.82
N GLY A 148 33.95 17.23 -2.13
CA GLY A 148 34.37 15.83 -2.28
C GLY A 148 33.54 15.00 -3.26
N LEU A 149 32.47 15.57 -3.86
CA LEU A 149 31.44 14.84 -4.59
C LEU A 149 31.42 15.14 -6.10
N ASN A 150 32.59 15.38 -6.69
CA ASN A 150 32.72 15.80 -8.09
C ASN A 150 32.10 14.83 -9.11
N HIS A 151 32.00 13.52 -8.78
CA HIS A 151 31.45 12.50 -9.67
C HIS A 151 29.92 12.54 -9.80
N ILE A 152 29.22 13.23 -8.88
CA ILE A 152 27.76 13.34 -8.86
C ILE A 152 27.29 14.81 -8.89
N GLU A 153 28.16 15.72 -9.24
CA GLU A 153 27.90 17.16 -9.26
C GLU A 153 26.67 17.53 -10.09
N ASP A 154 26.46 16.89 -11.23
CA ASP A 154 25.32 17.14 -12.15
C ASP A 154 23.94 16.85 -11.51
N ILE A 155 23.88 16.01 -10.48
CA ILE A 155 22.64 15.66 -9.79
C ILE A 155 22.52 16.32 -8.42
N LEU A 156 23.59 16.95 -7.92
CA LEU A 156 23.60 17.73 -6.68
C LEU A 156 23.10 19.15 -6.94
N VAL A 157 22.04 19.58 -6.23
CA VAL A 157 21.39 20.86 -6.52
C VAL A 157 21.85 21.97 -5.59
N ARG A 158 21.71 21.78 -4.29
CA ARG A 158 21.99 22.77 -3.26
C ARG A 158 21.99 22.13 -1.86
N PRO A 159 22.47 22.83 -0.84
CA PRO A 159 22.34 22.36 0.55
C PRO A 159 20.88 22.34 1.01
N ILE A 160 20.59 21.50 1.98
CA ILE A 160 19.35 21.50 2.75
C ILE A 160 19.32 22.76 3.64
N ASP A 161 18.16 23.40 3.71
CA ASP A 161 17.95 24.52 4.64
C ASP A 161 17.55 24.02 6.03
N TRP A 162 18.56 23.66 6.82
CA TRP A 162 18.36 23.16 8.17
C TRP A 162 17.78 24.20 9.13
N GLU A 163 18.12 25.48 8.94
CA GLU A 163 17.59 26.56 9.78
C GLU A 163 16.09 26.77 9.55
N LEU A 164 15.64 26.62 8.31
CA LEU A 164 14.22 26.67 7.99
C LEU A 164 13.46 25.49 8.65
N ILE A 165 14.02 24.27 8.58
CA ILE A 165 13.44 23.10 9.24
C ILE A 165 13.35 23.35 10.76
N LYS A 166 14.43 23.80 11.38
CA LYS A 166 14.51 24.06 12.82
C LYS A 166 13.48 25.10 13.28
N ARG A 167 13.34 26.20 12.53
CA ARG A 167 12.39 27.27 12.82
C ARG A 167 10.93 26.78 12.83
N HIS A 168 10.58 25.86 11.95
CA HIS A 168 9.21 25.38 11.80
C HIS A 168 9.00 23.96 12.36
N TYR A 169 9.97 23.40 13.09
CA TYR A 169 9.94 22.02 13.54
C TYR A 169 8.74 21.70 14.43
N GLU A 170 8.46 22.54 15.41
CA GLU A 170 7.31 22.37 16.31
C GLU A 170 5.98 22.35 15.55
N TYR A 171 5.82 23.24 14.58
CA TYR A 171 4.63 23.29 13.73
C TYR A 171 4.48 21.99 12.90
N ILE A 172 5.57 21.47 12.34
CA ILE A 172 5.57 20.19 11.59
C ILE A 172 5.15 19.04 12.51
N ILE A 173 5.72 18.96 13.71
CA ILE A 173 5.40 17.92 14.70
C ILE A 173 3.95 18.01 15.16
N GLN A 174 3.40 19.18 15.42
CA GLN A 174 1.98 19.36 15.78
C GLN A 174 1.05 18.79 14.70
N HIS A 175 1.36 19.00 13.42
CA HIS A 175 0.58 18.47 12.32
C HIS A 175 0.72 16.95 12.21
N ALA A 176 1.91 16.40 12.41
CA ALA A 176 2.13 14.96 12.43
C ALA A 176 1.35 14.30 13.59
N ILE A 177 1.40 14.87 14.79
CA ILE A 177 0.62 14.39 15.96
C ILE A 177 -0.88 14.44 15.67
N SER A 178 -1.38 15.54 15.08
CA SER A 178 -2.79 15.70 14.73
C SER A 178 -3.28 14.63 13.77
N LEU A 179 -2.45 14.25 12.79
CA LEU A 179 -2.74 13.12 11.88
C LEU A 179 -2.71 11.79 12.62
N LYS A 180 -1.69 11.55 13.43
CA LYS A 180 -1.51 10.28 14.16
C LYS A 180 -2.65 10.02 15.14
N LEU A 181 -3.15 11.07 15.78
CA LEU A 181 -4.30 10.99 16.70
C LEU A 181 -5.66 11.02 15.99
N GLY A 182 -5.68 11.19 14.67
CA GLY A 182 -6.93 11.27 13.89
C GLY A 182 -7.77 12.54 14.15
N ILE A 183 -7.16 13.58 14.75
CA ILE A 183 -7.80 14.86 15.00
C ILE A 183 -7.98 15.64 13.69
N ALA A 184 -6.98 15.57 12.80
CA ALA A 184 -7.03 16.21 11.50
C ALA A 184 -7.34 15.17 10.41
N ASP A 185 -8.15 15.58 9.43
CA ASP A 185 -8.34 14.82 8.21
C ASP A 185 -7.07 14.84 7.34
N THR A 186 -6.64 13.67 6.87
CA THR A 186 -5.36 13.51 6.18
C THR A 186 -5.35 14.28 4.86
N GLU A 187 -6.42 14.19 4.06
CA GLU A 187 -6.48 14.91 2.79
C GLU A 187 -6.61 16.42 3.00
N GLY A 188 -7.44 16.86 3.93
CA GLY A 188 -7.63 18.28 4.26
C GLY A 188 -6.35 18.91 4.77
N LEU A 189 -5.59 18.22 5.61
CA LEU A 189 -4.31 18.72 6.13
C LEU A 189 -3.26 18.76 5.01
N LEU A 190 -3.11 17.71 4.23
CA LEU A 190 -2.12 17.65 3.15
C LEU A 190 -2.40 18.63 2.01
N ARG A 191 -3.65 19.07 1.82
CA ARG A 191 -3.98 20.17 0.89
C ARG A 191 -3.28 21.48 1.28
N LYS A 192 -2.99 21.71 2.56
CA LYS A 192 -2.19 22.86 3.00
C LYS A 192 -0.75 22.77 2.50
N PHE A 193 -0.25 21.54 2.27
CA PHE A 193 1.10 21.27 1.77
C PHE A 193 1.11 20.98 0.26
N THR A 194 0.29 21.69 -0.52
CA THR A 194 0.23 21.58 -1.98
C THR A 194 0.99 22.72 -2.66
N LYS A 195 1.23 22.57 -3.96
CA LYS A 195 1.92 23.58 -4.78
C LYS A 195 1.24 24.96 -4.76
N GLY A 196 -0.05 25.05 -4.45
CA GLY A 196 -0.77 26.33 -4.30
C GLY A 196 -0.31 27.15 -3.09
N ASN A 197 0.31 26.52 -2.09
CA ASN A 197 0.77 27.16 -0.84
C ASN A 197 2.30 27.27 -0.77
N VAL A 198 2.99 27.30 -1.89
CA VAL A 198 4.47 27.32 -1.96
C VAL A 198 5.11 28.49 -1.21
N GLN A 199 4.38 29.58 -1.02
CA GLN A 199 4.88 30.76 -0.31
C GLN A 199 4.88 30.60 1.21
N HIS A 200 4.19 29.61 1.76
CA HIS A 200 4.13 29.37 3.19
C HIS A 200 5.43 28.71 3.69
N GLU A 201 6.16 29.35 4.58
CA GLU A 201 7.46 28.85 5.07
C GLU A 201 7.40 27.44 5.66
N ALA A 202 6.34 27.09 6.39
CA ALA A 202 6.18 25.76 6.94
C ALA A 202 6.02 24.68 5.85
N TYR A 203 5.41 25.02 4.70
CA TYR A 203 5.39 24.11 3.53
C TYR A 203 6.80 23.90 2.97
N GLN A 204 7.59 24.97 2.89
CA GLN A 204 8.97 24.86 2.42
C GLN A 204 9.81 24.06 3.43
N ALA A 205 9.64 24.26 4.73
CA ALA A 205 10.35 23.53 5.78
C ALA A 205 10.08 22.02 5.73
N ILE A 206 8.82 21.60 5.58
CA ILE A 206 8.50 20.18 5.46
C ILE A 206 9.03 19.57 4.15
N ARG A 207 9.11 20.36 3.07
CA ARG A 207 9.75 19.93 1.82
C ARG A 207 11.26 19.75 1.99
N GLU A 208 11.94 20.64 2.73
CA GLU A 208 13.37 20.49 3.02
C GLU A 208 13.64 19.19 3.80
N LEU A 209 12.83 18.91 4.83
CA LEU A 209 12.90 17.64 5.55
C LEU A 209 12.72 16.46 4.61
N GLY A 210 11.70 16.51 3.74
CA GLY A 210 11.44 15.46 2.76
C GLY A 210 12.57 15.30 1.74
N ARG A 211 13.23 16.37 1.34
CA ARG A 211 14.41 16.33 0.46
C ARG A 211 15.59 15.63 1.12
N ALA A 212 15.84 15.90 2.40
CA ALA A 212 16.87 15.21 3.17
C ALA A 212 16.60 13.69 3.21
N VAL A 213 15.41 13.29 3.64
CA VAL A 213 15.01 11.88 3.72
C VAL A 213 15.03 11.20 2.34
N LYS A 214 14.52 11.88 1.31
CA LYS A 214 14.55 11.39 -0.07
C LYS A 214 15.98 11.22 -0.60
N THR A 215 16.89 12.11 -0.27
CA THR A 215 18.30 12.00 -0.67
C THR A 215 18.94 10.76 -0.07
N ILE A 216 18.74 10.50 1.22
CA ILE A 216 19.22 9.28 1.89
C ILE A 216 18.68 8.04 1.17
N PHE A 217 17.37 8.03 0.88
CA PHE A 217 16.77 6.92 0.13
C PHE A 217 17.39 6.76 -1.27
N LEU A 218 17.59 7.85 -2.02
CA LEU A 218 18.15 7.80 -3.37
C LEU A 218 19.60 7.29 -3.38
N CYS A 219 20.42 7.67 -2.40
CA CYS A 219 21.77 7.13 -2.25
C CYS A 219 21.75 5.61 -2.10
N ASN A 220 20.88 5.08 -1.23
CA ASN A 220 20.69 3.65 -1.06
C ASN A 220 20.14 2.99 -2.33
N TYR A 221 19.16 3.62 -2.98
CA TYR A 221 18.52 3.12 -4.20
C TYR A 221 19.49 3.01 -5.37
N PHE A 222 20.41 3.97 -5.53
CA PHE A 222 21.44 3.91 -6.56
C PHE A 222 22.49 2.84 -6.27
N ASN A 223 22.86 2.69 -5.02
CA ASN A 223 23.92 1.77 -4.60
C ASN A 223 23.48 0.29 -4.55
N SER A 224 22.22 -0.02 -4.25
CA SER A 224 21.76 -1.39 -4.06
C SER A 224 20.84 -1.86 -5.18
N LEU A 225 21.27 -2.92 -5.89
CA LEU A 225 20.43 -3.64 -6.85
C LEU A 225 19.34 -4.43 -6.12
N GLU A 226 19.68 -5.01 -4.98
CA GLU A 226 18.79 -5.80 -4.14
C GLU A 226 17.60 -4.96 -3.67
N LEU A 227 17.84 -3.72 -3.25
CA LEU A 227 16.76 -2.79 -2.86
C LEU A 227 15.81 -2.50 -4.03
N ARG A 228 16.36 -2.31 -5.25
CA ARG A 228 15.52 -2.09 -6.44
C ARG A 228 14.69 -3.32 -6.81
N GLN A 229 15.25 -4.53 -6.65
CA GLN A 229 14.55 -5.79 -6.86
C GLN A 229 13.47 -6.02 -5.80
N GLU A 230 13.77 -5.73 -4.53
CA GLU A 230 12.82 -5.77 -3.41
C GLU A 230 11.60 -4.88 -3.70
N ILE A 231 11.82 -3.61 -4.07
CA ILE A 231 10.76 -2.66 -4.41
C ILE A 231 9.91 -3.16 -5.58
N HIS A 232 10.56 -3.68 -6.62
CA HIS A 232 9.86 -4.20 -7.79
C HIS A 232 8.99 -5.42 -7.44
N SER A 233 9.53 -6.35 -6.68
CA SER A 233 8.81 -7.55 -6.23
C SER A 233 7.60 -7.20 -5.35
N ALA A 234 7.76 -6.26 -4.43
CA ALA A 234 6.67 -5.81 -3.56
C ALA A 234 5.53 -5.14 -4.35
N LEU A 235 5.87 -4.30 -5.33
CA LEU A 235 4.86 -3.66 -6.18
C LEU A 235 4.12 -4.68 -7.07
N ASN A 236 4.76 -5.75 -7.50
CA ASN A 236 4.10 -6.82 -8.24
C ASN A 236 2.98 -7.49 -7.41
N VAL A 237 3.09 -7.51 -6.08
CA VAL A 237 2.04 -8.07 -5.21
C VAL A 237 0.76 -7.25 -5.30
N VAL A 238 0.85 -5.92 -5.17
CA VAL A 238 -0.34 -5.06 -5.28
C VAL A 238 -0.87 -5.00 -6.71
N GLU A 239 -0.02 -5.15 -7.73
CA GLU A 239 -0.45 -5.27 -9.12
C GLU A 239 -1.24 -6.58 -9.35
N ARG A 240 -0.80 -7.70 -8.77
CA ARG A 240 -1.55 -8.98 -8.77
C ARG A 240 -2.88 -8.86 -8.02
N TRP A 241 -2.87 -8.22 -6.85
CA TRP A 241 -4.10 -7.91 -6.11
C TRP A 241 -5.10 -7.16 -6.99
N ASN A 242 -4.64 -6.13 -7.69
CA ASN A 242 -5.44 -5.37 -8.63
C ASN A 242 -5.95 -6.22 -9.82
N GLY A 243 -5.18 -7.20 -10.28
CA GLY A 243 -5.58 -8.17 -11.31
C GLY A 243 -6.75 -9.05 -10.85
N VAL A 244 -6.68 -9.58 -9.63
CA VAL A 244 -7.77 -10.39 -9.05
C VAL A 244 -9.03 -9.55 -8.82
N ASN A 245 -8.89 -8.29 -8.40
CA ASN A 245 -10.01 -7.35 -8.32
C ASN A 245 -10.77 -7.24 -9.66
N ASP A 246 -10.05 -7.20 -10.78
CA ASP A 246 -10.69 -7.16 -12.10
C ASP A 246 -11.54 -8.40 -12.35
N ILE A 247 -11.04 -9.59 -12.00
CA ILE A 247 -11.77 -10.85 -12.17
C ILE A 247 -13.05 -10.84 -11.34
N ILE A 248 -12.93 -10.55 -10.05
CA ILE A 248 -14.07 -10.55 -9.12
C ILE A 248 -15.10 -9.48 -9.47
N PHE A 249 -14.68 -8.32 -9.95
CA PHE A 249 -15.54 -7.20 -10.32
C PHE A 249 -15.92 -7.21 -11.82
N TYR A 250 -16.11 -8.40 -12.40
CA TYR A 250 -16.55 -8.60 -13.77
C TYR A 250 -15.61 -8.06 -14.86
N GLY A 251 -14.31 -8.03 -14.60
CA GLY A 251 -13.29 -7.61 -15.54
C GLY A 251 -13.48 -6.17 -16.02
N LYS A 252 -13.30 -5.95 -17.31
CA LYS A 252 -13.46 -4.62 -17.93
C LYS A 252 -14.91 -4.14 -17.99
N THR A 253 -15.87 -5.01 -17.73
CA THR A 253 -17.32 -4.70 -17.82
C THR A 253 -17.91 -4.27 -16.48
N GLY A 254 -17.19 -4.47 -15.38
CA GLY A 254 -17.63 -4.04 -14.06
C GLY A 254 -17.79 -2.53 -13.96
N VAL A 255 -18.94 -2.06 -13.49
CA VAL A 255 -19.27 -0.65 -13.38
C VAL A 255 -20.02 -0.38 -12.08
N PHE A 256 -19.60 0.62 -11.33
CA PHE A 256 -20.40 1.15 -10.23
C PHE A 256 -21.61 1.90 -10.78
N ARG A 257 -22.81 1.47 -10.41
CA ARG A 257 -24.07 2.01 -10.96
C ARG A 257 -24.82 2.95 -10.01
N SER A 258 -24.59 2.82 -8.72
CA SER A 258 -25.28 3.62 -7.71
C SER A 258 -24.74 5.06 -7.67
N ASN A 259 -25.60 6.02 -7.33
CA ASN A 259 -25.23 7.41 -7.00
C ASN A 259 -25.10 7.65 -5.49
N ASN A 260 -25.27 6.60 -4.68
CA ASN A 260 -25.22 6.69 -3.22
C ASN A 260 -23.78 6.49 -2.72
N PRO A 261 -23.14 7.47 -2.06
CA PRO A 261 -21.79 7.36 -1.53
C PRO A 261 -21.61 6.18 -0.57
N LEU A 262 -22.63 5.88 0.24
CA LEU A 262 -22.60 4.76 1.17
C LEU A 262 -22.54 3.41 0.43
N GLU A 263 -23.31 3.25 -0.64
CA GLU A 263 -23.28 2.01 -1.44
C GLU A 263 -21.93 1.81 -2.13
N PHE A 264 -21.27 2.87 -2.59
CA PHE A 264 -19.91 2.78 -3.09
C PHE A 264 -18.93 2.28 -2.04
N LYS A 265 -18.99 2.86 -0.83
CA LYS A 265 -18.15 2.42 0.29
C LYS A 265 -18.41 0.97 0.68
N LEU A 266 -19.68 0.58 0.76
CA LEU A 266 -20.07 -0.80 1.08
C LEU A 266 -19.60 -1.77 -0.02
N SER A 267 -19.76 -1.43 -1.29
CA SER A 267 -19.29 -2.24 -2.42
C SER A 267 -17.77 -2.43 -2.38
N THR A 268 -17.00 -1.36 -2.09
CA THR A 268 -15.55 -1.43 -1.92
C THR A 268 -15.16 -2.37 -0.78
N LEU A 269 -15.83 -2.28 0.37
CA LEU A 269 -15.56 -3.15 1.51
C LEU A 269 -15.99 -4.59 1.24
N CYS A 270 -17.09 -4.81 0.51
CA CYS A 270 -17.50 -6.15 0.09
C CYS A 270 -16.50 -6.78 -0.88
N LEU A 271 -15.99 -6.02 -1.85
CA LEU A 271 -14.93 -6.48 -2.75
C LEU A 271 -13.65 -6.85 -1.98
N HIS A 272 -13.24 -6.00 -1.04
CA HIS A 272 -12.10 -6.27 -0.16
C HIS A 272 -12.32 -7.55 0.66
N LEU A 273 -13.47 -7.67 1.31
CA LEU A 273 -13.80 -8.84 2.14
C LEU A 273 -13.82 -10.13 1.33
N LEU A 274 -14.41 -10.11 0.13
CA LEU A 274 -14.50 -11.26 -0.76
C LEU A 274 -13.12 -11.73 -1.21
N GLN A 275 -12.28 -10.80 -1.69
CA GLN A 275 -10.94 -11.12 -2.13
C GLN A 275 -10.06 -11.60 -0.96
N LEU A 276 -10.18 -10.97 0.20
CA LEU A 276 -9.46 -11.38 1.40
C LEU A 276 -9.89 -12.78 1.89
N SER A 277 -11.18 -13.12 1.77
CA SER A 277 -11.69 -14.45 2.08
C SER A 277 -11.12 -15.51 1.13
N MET A 278 -11.00 -15.18 -0.15
CA MET A 278 -10.32 -16.03 -1.13
C MET A 278 -8.85 -16.26 -0.75
N VAL A 279 -8.11 -15.21 -0.43
CA VAL A 279 -6.72 -15.31 0.04
C VAL A 279 -6.61 -16.18 1.28
N TYR A 280 -7.56 -16.05 2.23
CA TYR A 280 -7.60 -16.85 3.44
C TYR A 280 -7.72 -18.36 3.13
N ILE A 281 -8.67 -18.74 2.29
CA ILE A 281 -8.89 -20.13 1.90
C ILE A 281 -7.69 -20.66 1.12
N ASN A 282 -7.17 -19.91 0.13
CA ASN A 282 -6.01 -20.31 -0.64
C ASN A 282 -4.76 -20.49 0.23
N THR A 283 -4.58 -19.63 1.25
CA THR A 283 -3.48 -19.77 2.20
C THR A 283 -3.56 -21.10 2.96
N LEU A 284 -4.74 -21.44 3.48
CA LEU A 284 -4.94 -22.71 4.20
C LEU A 284 -4.71 -23.93 3.29
N MET A 285 -5.25 -23.90 2.07
CA MET A 285 -5.09 -24.99 1.10
C MET A 285 -3.62 -25.18 0.69
N LEU A 286 -2.92 -24.09 0.42
CA LEU A 286 -1.48 -24.14 0.10
C LEU A 286 -0.68 -24.71 1.27
N GLN A 287 -0.93 -24.25 2.48
CA GLN A 287 -0.25 -24.77 3.67
C GLN A 287 -0.49 -26.26 3.87
N GLN A 288 -1.72 -26.73 3.69
CA GLN A 288 -2.05 -28.16 3.78
C GLN A 288 -1.26 -28.97 2.75
N ILE A 289 -1.26 -28.55 1.47
CA ILE A 289 -0.53 -29.26 0.39
C ILE A 289 0.98 -29.30 0.66
N LEU A 290 1.55 -28.18 1.10
CA LEU A 290 2.98 -28.06 1.34
C LEU A 290 3.48 -28.95 2.48
N VAL A 291 2.65 -29.18 3.50
CA VAL A 291 2.95 -30.09 4.61
C VAL A 291 2.87 -31.55 4.22
N GLU A 292 1.77 -31.94 3.55
CA GLU A 292 1.51 -33.35 3.22
C GLU A 292 2.55 -33.97 2.29
N SER A 293 3.23 -33.18 1.45
CA SER A 293 4.09 -33.66 0.37
C SER A 293 5.58 -33.43 0.58
N SER A 294 6.02 -32.98 1.76
CA SER A 294 7.42 -32.56 2.02
C SER A 294 7.95 -31.55 0.99
N TRP A 295 7.04 -30.80 0.38
CA TRP A 295 7.41 -29.82 -0.64
C TRP A 295 8.33 -28.74 -0.11
N LEU A 296 8.11 -28.29 1.14
CA LEU A 296 8.93 -27.22 1.78
C LEU A 296 10.41 -27.58 1.83
N GLU A 297 10.74 -28.87 2.01
CA GLU A 297 12.14 -29.35 2.05
C GLU A 297 12.79 -29.38 0.66
N ARG A 298 11.98 -29.53 -0.38
CA ARG A 298 12.42 -29.68 -1.78
C ARG A 298 12.51 -28.34 -2.52
N MET A 299 11.89 -27.30 -1.97
CA MET A 299 11.79 -25.97 -2.59
C MET A 299 13.05 -25.14 -2.32
N SER A 300 13.55 -24.53 -3.36
CA SER A 300 14.54 -23.45 -3.25
C SER A 300 13.95 -22.18 -2.62
N ASN A 301 14.80 -21.27 -2.20
CA ASN A 301 14.35 -19.97 -1.71
C ASN A 301 13.63 -19.14 -2.80
N GLU A 302 13.91 -19.39 -4.06
CA GLU A 302 13.22 -18.75 -5.20
C GLU A 302 11.81 -19.29 -5.37
N ASP A 303 11.65 -20.63 -5.26
CA ASP A 303 10.34 -21.27 -5.29
C ASP A 303 9.45 -20.78 -4.16
N LYS A 304 9.98 -20.72 -2.93
CA LYS A 304 9.26 -20.22 -1.76
C LYS A 304 8.77 -18.78 -1.95
N ARG A 305 9.59 -17.90 -2.53
CA ARG A 305 9.21 -16.52 -2.86
C ARG A 305 8.17 -16.40 -3.97
N ALA A 306 8.08 -17.39 -4.86
CA ALA A 306 7.11 -17.41 -5.94
C ALA A 306 5.70 -17.82 -5.49
N ILE A 307 5.57 -18.51 -4.34
CA ILE A 307 4.28 -18.95 -3.83
C ILE A 307 3.45 -17.74 -3.38
N SER A 308 2.27 -17.61 -3.98
CA SER A 308 1.31 -16.56 -3.65
C SER A 308 -0.10 -17.15 -3.47
N PRO A 309 -0.84 -16.75 -2.44
CA PRO A 309 -2.23 -17.15 -2.28
C PRO A 309 -3.20 -16.38 -3.18
N LEU A 310 -2.72 -15.48 -4.03
CA LEU A 310 -3.52 -14.75 -5.02
C LEU A 310 -3.80 -15.65 -6.24
N ILE A 311 -4.53 -16.75 -6.02
CA ILE A 311 -4.98 -17.69 -7.03
C ILE A 311 -6.46 -17.42 -7.28
N SER A 312 -6.85 -17.12 -8.51
CA SER A 312 -8.21 -16.70 -8.88
C SER A 312 -8.82 -17.47 -10.05
N GLU A 313 -8.09 -18.40 -10.66
CA GLU A 313 -8.52 -19.15 -11.84
C GLU A 313 -9.75 -20.04 -11.60
N HIS A 314 -10.03 -20.38 -10.35
CA HIS A 314 -11.20 -21.14 -9.93
C HIS A 314 -12.45 -20.26 -9.70
N ILE A 315 -12.36 -18.95 -9.84
CA ILE A 315 -13.48 -18.02 -9.63
C ILE A 315 -14.13 -17.69 -10.97
N ASN A 316 -15.43 -17.97 -11.07
CA ASN A 316 -16.25 -17.53 -12.20
C ASN A 316 -17.28 -16.49 -11.74
N PRO A 317 -17.04 -15.18 -11.95
CA PRO A 317 -17.97 -14.13 -11.53
C PRO A 317 -19.31 -14.14 -12.29
N TYR A 318 -19.38 -14.84 -13.41
CA TYR A 318 -20.61 -14.96 -14.24
C TYR A 318 -21.44 -16.19 -13.91
N GLY A 319 -20.99 -17.00 -12.96
CA GLY A 319 -21.72 -18.18 -12.52
C GLY A 319 -22.92 -17.86 -11.62
N SER A 320 -23.67 -18.87 -11.25
CA SER A 320 -24.68 -18.77 -10.19
C SER A 320 -24.03 -19.07 -8.85
N PHE A 321 -24.43 -18.31 -7.83
CA PHE A 321 -23.89 -18.43 -6.49
C PHE A 321 -24.99 -18.87 -5.53
N SER A 322 -24.70 -19.89 -4.71
CA SER A 322 -25.55 -20.30 -3.60
C SER A 322 -24.74 -20.32 -2.32
N LEU A 323 -25.31 -19.83 -1.24
CA LEU A 323 -24.70 -19.87 0.10
C LEU A 323 -25.45 -20.89 0.97
N ASP A 324 -24.77 -21.97 1.30
CA ASP A 324 -25.26 -22.96 2.26
C ASP A 324 -24.44 -22.88 3.55
N LEU A 325 -25.01 -22.31 4.59
CA LEU A 325 -24.36 -22.12 5.89
C LEU A 325 -24.13 -23.43 6.66
N ASN A 326 -24.77 -24.53 6.25
CA ASN A 326 -24.59 -25.86 6.85
C ASN A 326 -23.42 -26.63 6.22
N LYS A 327 -23.00 -26.26 5.01
CA LYS A 327 -21.83 -26.85 4.37
C LYS A 327 -20.58 -26.09 4.75
N ARG A 328 -19.56 -26.82 5.14
CA ARG A 328 -18.24 -26.28 5.43
C ARG A 328 -17.19 -26.96 4.57
N LEU A 329 -16.21 -26.20 4.13
CA LEU A 329 -15.03 -26.75 3.46
C LEU A 329 -14.23 -27.55 4.50
N ALA A 330 -13.94 -28.82 4.19
CA ALA A 330 -13.11 -29.67 5.04
C ALA A 330 -11.62 -29.33 4.80
N ILE A 331 -11.14 -28.27 5.43
CA ILE A 331 -9.72 -27.94 5.51
C ILE A 331 -9.26 -28.35 6.90
N ASN A 332 -8.20 -29.18 6.96
CA ASN A 332 -7.61 -29.55 8.23
C ASN A 332 -6.72 -28.39 8.75
N VAL A 333 -7.37 -27.46 9.46
CA VAL A 333 -6.72 -26.25 9.99
C VAL A 333 -5.64 -26.63 11.02
N ASP A 334 -5.84 -27.74 11.76
CA ASP A 334 -4.89 -28.16 12.77
C ASP A 334 -3.58 -28.65 12.17
N GLN A 335 -3.61 -29.43 11.07
CA GLN A 335 -2.38 -29.80 10.35
C GLN A 335 -1.67 -28.56 9.77
N ALA A 336 -2.41 -27.60 9.22
CA ALA A 336 -1.85 -26.37 8.72
C ALA A 336 -1.25 -25.46 9.84
N LEU A 337 -1.69 -25.62 11.08
CA LEU A 337 -1.16 -24.91 12.27
C LEU A 337 0.02 -25.64 12.89
N PHE A 338 -0.01 -26.98 13.01
CA PHE A 338 1.07 -27.79 13.60
C PHE A 338 2.38 -27.74 12.81
N ALA A 339 2.31 -27.59 11.48
CA ALA A 339 3.50 -27.40 10.67
C ALA A 339 4.20 -26.05 10.90
N ARG A 340 3.53 -25.09 11.53
CA ARG A 340 4.11 -23.82 11.96
C ARG A 340 5.11 -23.98 13.12
N GLU A 341 4.91 -25.01 13.99
CA GLU A 341 5.80 -25.27 15.12
C GLU A 341 6.99 -26.16 14.73
N ALA A 342 6.92 -26.80 13.57
CA ALA A 342 7.97 -27.71 13.07
C ALA A 342 8.89 -27.09 12.00
N ALA A 343 8.61 -25.89 11.50
CA ALA A 343 9.36 -25.15 10.49
C ALA A 343 10.08 -23.95 11.09
#